data_98cc851502b9ec9e3a03a56b6ed36024
#
_entry.id   98cc851502b9ec9e3a03a56b6ed36024
#
_cell.length_a   1.000
_cell.length_b   1.000
_cell.length_c   1.000
_cell.angle_alpha   90.00
_cell.angle_beta   90.00
_cell.angle_gamma   90.00
#
_symmetry.space_group_name_H-M   'P 1'
#
loop_
_entity.id
_entity.type
_entity.pdbx_description
1 polymer ?
#
loop_
_entity_poly.entity_id
_entity_poly.type
_entity_poly.pdbx_seq_one_letter_code
_entity_poly.pdbx_strand_id
1 'polypeptide(L)'
;AGNQNWSIQQHDNGWIYVANNKGLLEFDGVEWNTYPIHNAKTRAVKVGYDGRIYIGGMEQFGYFTPNRLGGLEYTCLSDSLSPNVNVGVIWNILLDGERVYFQSDRRFFYWEEGIVKKIDYSSEIYTSFILRNKLYITSAEGLLMLNGTEFIPVLGPLGATVKVGGLLPHQDSLLMVTRDNGLFIYDGTVLKKYNTVAEDFCRKNRVFCAALQDSLLALGTIQGGVCLLNLKTN
;
A
#
# COMPACT_ATOMS: atom_id res chain seq x y z
N ALA A 1 -10.46 16.49 12.43
CA ALA A 1 -9.92 15.20 11.98
C ALA A 1 -10.09 14.13 13.05
N GLY A 2 -10.05 12.84 12.66
CA GLY A 2 -9.98 11.72 13.61
C GLY A 2 -8.56 11.59 14.18
N ASN A 3 -8.42 10.85 15.29
CA ASN A 3 -7.13 10.72 15.98
C ASN A 3 -6.13 9.79 15.26
N GLN A 4 -6.51 9.16 14.14
CA GLN A 4 -5.68 8.14 13.50
C GLN A 4 -5.59 8.36 12.00
N ASN A 5 -4.36 8.50 11.51
CA ASN A 5 -3.97 8.56 10.11
C ASN A 5 -3.34 7.22 9.71
N TRP A 6 -3.72 6.70 8.55
CA TRP A 6 -3.32 5.37 8.12
C TRP A 6 -2.40 5.37 6.90
N SER A 7 -2.62 6.28 5.99
CA SER A 7 -1.86 6.39 4.75
C SER A 7 -1.75 7.85 4.35
N ILE A 8 -0.61 8.23 3.78
CA ILE A 8 -0.31 9.58 3.32
C ILE A 8 0.25 9.51 1.89
N GLN A 9 -0.18 10.43 1.05
CA GLN A 9 0.32 10.61 -0.31
C GLN A 9 0.51 12.09 -0.61
N GLN A 10 1.55 12.42 -1.37
CA GLN A 10 1.74 13.74 -1.93
C GLN A 10 1.42 13.71 -3.43
N HIS A 11 0.67 14.71 -3.88
CA HIS A 11 0.39 14.97 -5.28
C HIS A 11 1.54 15.81 -5.90
N ASP A 12 1.73 15.75 -7.20
CA ASP A 12 2.80 16.47 -7.92
C ASP A 12 2.72 18.00 -7.76
N ASN A 13 1.53 18.55 -7.49
CA ASN A 13 1.33 19.96 -7.15
C ASN A 13 1.78 20.34 -5.73
N GLY A 14 2.29 19.38 -4.94
CA GLY A 14 2.72 19.58 -3.56
C GLY A 14 1.64 19.33 -2.50
N TRP A 15 0.37 19.17 -2.88
CA TRP A 15 -0.73 18.90 -1.95
C TRP A 15 -0.57 17.54 -1.28
N ILE A 16 -1.04 17.43 -0.03
CA ILE A 16 -0.93 16.22 0.77
C ILE A 16 -2.32 15.65 1.05
N TYR A 17 -2.48 14.37 0.79
CA TYR A 17 -3.70 13.62 1.05
C TYR A 17 -3.47 12.56 2.11
N VAL A 18 -4.40 12.46 3.07
CA VAL A 18 -4.28 11.52 4.19
C VAL A 18 -5.58 10.73 4.36
N ALA A 19 -5.45 9.40 4.39
CA ALA A 19 -6.55 8.53 4.82
C ALA A 19 -6.68 8.58 6.35
N ASN A 20 -7.81 9.10 6.83
CA ASN A 20 -8.09 9.33 8.25
C ASN A 20 -9.39 8.63 8.64
N ASN A 21 -9.57 8.28 9.90
CA ASN A 21 -10.81 7.64 10.39
C ASN A 21 -12.10 8.43 10.10
N LYS A 22 -12.02 9.71 9.75
CA LYS A 22 -13.16 10.55 9.38
C LYS A 22 -13.32 10.76 7.87
N GLY A 23 -12.46 10.17 7.04
CA GLY A 23 -12.49 10.33 5.59
C GLY A 23 -11.15 10.77 5.02
N LEU A 24 -11.17 11.49 3.93
CA LEU A 24 -9.99 12.07 3.30
C LEU A 24 -9.65 13.41 3.95
N LEU A 25 -8.40 13.60 4.34
CA LEU A 25 -7.85 14.93 4.65
C LEU A 25 -7.02 15.40 3.45
N GLU A 26 -7.14 16.67 3.13
CA GLU A 26 -6.39 17.37 2.10
C GLU A 26 -5.69 18.58 2.72
N PHE A 27 -4.41 18.75 2.42
CA PHE A 27 -3.61 19.92 2.79
C PHE A 27 -3.08 20.59 1.53
N ASP A 28 -3.44 21.83 1.29
CA ASP A 28 -3.07 22.59 0.10
C ASP A 28 -1.77 23.41 0.25
N GLY A 29 -1.11 23.26 1.42
CA GLY A 29 0.06 24.05 1.82
C GLY A 29 -0.28 25.15 2.83
N VAL A 30 -1.57 25.48 3.02
CA VAL A 30 -2.06 26.53 3.94
C VAL A 30 -3.10 25.97 4.90
N GLU A 31 -4.12 25.28 4.38
CA GLU A 31 -5.27 24.83 5.15
C GLU A 31 -5.51 23.33 5.01
N TRP A 32 -6.14 22.75 6.04
CA TRP A 32 -6.61 21.38 6.05
C TRP A 32 -8.10 21.32 5.78
N ASN A 33 -8.48 20.66 4.70
CA ASN A 33 -9.85 20.29 4.38
C ASN A 33 -10.15 18.85 4.78
N THR A 34 -11.38 18.57 5.19
CA THR A 34 -11.84 17.21 5.51
C THR A 34 -13.03 16.84 4.63
N TYR A 35 -12.90 15.76 3.89
CA TYR A 35 -13.96 15.19 3.05
C TYR A 35 -14.43 13.88 3.69
N PRO A 36 -15.58 13.89 4.39
CA PRO A 36 -16.08 12.69 5.06
C PRO A 36 -16.59 11.67 4.04
N ILE A 37 -16.37 10.41 4.32
CA ILE A 37 -17.00 9.30 3.60
C ILE A 37 -18.00 8.67 4.56
N HIS A 38 -19.26 8.61 4.13
CA HIS A 38 -20.34 8.09 4.96
C HIS A 38 -20.12 6.61 5.29
N ASN A 39 -20.23 6.26 6.57
CA ASN A 39 -20.06 4.91 7.12
C ASN A 39 -18.71 4.22 6.86
N ALA A 40 -17.69 4.93 6.36
CA ALA A 40 -16.38 4.34 6.11
C ALA A 40 -15.27 4.97 6.97
N LYS A 41 -14.51 4.11 7.65
CA LYS A 41 -13.22 4.49 8.24
C LYS A 41 -12.14 4.20 7.22
N THR A 42 -11.54 5.23 6.64
CA THR A 42 -10.55 5.08 5.58
C THR A 42 -9.23 4.56 6.10
N ARG A 43 -8.53 3.78 5.28
CA ARG A 43 -7.26 3.13 5.60
C ARG A 43 -6.17 3.40 4.56
N ALA A 44 -6.55 3.51 3.31
CA ALA A 44 -5.63 3.67 2.19
C ALA A 44 -6.01 4.89 1.37
N VAL A 45 -5.02 5.64 0.90
CA VAL A 45 -5.15 6.70 -0.09
C VAL A 45 -4.04 6.56 -1.13
N LYS A 46 -4.37 6.85 -2.39
CA LYS A 46 -3.43 6.85 -3.50
C LYS A 46 -3.80 7.93 -4.50
N VAL A 47 -2.84 8.77 -4.86
CA VAL A 47 -3.00 9.75 -5.94
C VAL A 47 -2.78 9.01 -7.26
N GLY A 48 -3.77 9.06 -8.15
CA GLY A 48 -3.72 8.47 -9.48
C GLY A 48 -2.99 9.33 -10.50
N TYR A 49 -2.45 8.71 -11.54
CA TYR A 49 -1.86 9.43 -12.69
C TYR A 49 -2.90 10.25 -13.46
N ASP A 50 -4.17 9.94 -13.31
CA ASP A 50 -5.32 10.62 -13.89
C ASP A 50 -5.84 11.79 -13.04
N GLY A 51 -5.12 12.14 -11.97
CA GLY A 51 -5.48 13.20 -11.02
C GLY A 51 -6.59 12.84 -10.04
N ARG A 52 -7.12 11.61 -10.07
CA ARG A 52 -8.08 11.13 -9.06
C ARG A 52 -7.37 10.79 -7.76
N ILE A 53 -8.05 11.01 -6.65
CA ILE A 53 -7.57 10.62 -5.32
C ILE A 53 -8.32 9.36 -4.91
N TYR A 54 -7.71 8.21 -5.16
CA TYR A 54 -8.29 6.91 -4.80
C TYR A 54 -8.24 6.72 -3.29
N ILE A 55 -9.32 6.19 -2.72
CA ILE A 55 -9.46 5.98 -1.28
C ILE A 55 -10.16 4.66 -1.01
N GLY A 56 -9.76 4.01 0.07
CA GLY A 56 -10.36 2.76 0.52
C GLY A 56 -10.40 2.68 2.05
N GLY A 57 -11.39 1.96 2.56
CA GLY A 57 -11.62 1.79 3.98
C GLY A 57 -12.48 0.58 4.31
N MET A 58 -13.25 0.68 5.37
CA MET A 58 -14.18 -0.39 5.78
C MET A 58 -15.37 -0.43 4.82
N GLU A 59 -15.58 -1.57 4.17
CA GLU A 59 -16.69 -1.91 3.27
C GLU A 59 -16.88 -0.98 2.05
N GLN A 60 -15.95 -0.02 1.84
CA GLN A 60 -16.03 0.94 0.75
C GLN A 60 -14.69 1.25 0.13
N PHE A 61 -14.71 1.50 -1.19
CA PHE A 61 -13.62 2.10 -1.94
C PHE A 61 -14.14 2.89 -3.14
N GLY A 62 -13.36 3.87 -3.55
CA GLY A 62 -13.70 4.74 -4.66
C GLY A 62 -12.64 5.80 -4.88
N TYR A 63 -13.03 6.94 -5.41
CA TYR A 63 -12.13 8.05 -5.67
C TYR A 63 -12.81 9.40 -5.47
N PHE A 64 -12.00 10.42 -5.25
CA PHE A 64 -12.41 11.81 -5.31
C PHE A 64 -11.92 12.46 -6.60
N THR A 65 -12.73 13.38 -7.12
CA THR A 65 -12.38 14.29 -8.22
C THR A 65 -12.71 15.73 -7.84
N PRO A 66 -12.00 16.73 -8.39
CA PRO A 66 -12.38 18.12 -8.20
C PRO A 66 -13.80 18.40 -8.72
N ASN A 67 -14.57 19.11 -7.96
CA ASN A 67 -15.89 19.60 -8.36
C ASN A 67 -15.82 21.05 -8.87
N ARG A 68 -16.93 21.57 -9.41
CA ARG A 68 -17.02 22.94 -9.96
C ARG A 68 -16.89 24.05 -8.92
N LEU A 69 -17.00 23.73 -7.63
CA LEU A 69 -16.96 24.69 -6.51
C LEU A 69 -15.56 24.74 -5.87
N GLY A 70 -14.56 24.05 -6.43
CA GLY A 70 -13.19 24.02 -5.91
C GLY A 70 -12.94 23.01 -4.79
N GLY A 71 -13.95 22.21 -4.41
CA GLY A 71 -13.79 21.09 -3.48
C GLY A 71 -13.68 19.76 -4.20
N LEU A 72 -13.74 18.67 -3.43
CA LEU A 72 -13.70 17.31 -3.94
C LEU A 72 -15.08 16.63 -3.83
N GLU A 73 -15.42 15.82 -4.83
CA GLU A 73 -16.63 15.00 -4.87
C GLU A 73 -16.25 13.52 -4.89
N TYR A 74 -16.91 12.71 -4.06
CA TYR A 74 -16.64 11.28 -3.92
C TYR A 74 -17.51 10.45 -4.85
N THR A 75 -16.88 9.53 -5.58
CA THR A 75 -17.53 8.48 -6.36
C THR A 75 -17.24 7.14 -5.71
N CYS A 76 -18.27 6.42 -5.26
CA CYS A 76 -18.15 5.09 -4.67
C CYS A 76 -18.09 4.03 -5.77
N LEU A 77 -16.96 3.35 -5.93
CA LEU A 77 -16.82 2.25 -6.89
C LEU A 77 -17.43 0.94 -6.36
N SER A 78 -17.37 0.73 -5.04
CA SER A 78 -17.92 -0.48 -4.42
C SER A 78 -19.43 -0.62 -4.54
N ASP A 79 -20.17 0.47 -4.81
CA ASP A 79 -21.62 0.44 -5.04
C ASP A 79 -22.00 -0.32 -6.32
N SER A 80 -21.06 -0.48 -7.25
CA SER A 80 -21.27 -1.27 -8.48
C SER A 80 -21.20 -2.79 -8.25
N LEU A 81 -20.73 -3.22 -7.06
CA LEU A 81 -20.64 -4.63 -6.72
C LEU A 81 -22.02 -5.21 -6.35
N SER A 82 -22.17 -6.52 -6.53
CA SER A 82 -23.36 -7.23 -6.04
C SER A 82 -23.49 -7.06 -4.51
N PRO A 83 -24.71 -6.86 -3.98
CA PRO A 83 -24.95 -6.67 -2.54
C PRO A 83 -24.41 -7.79 -1.63
N ASN A 84 -24.19 -8.97 -2.18
CA ASN A 84 -23.64 -10.11 -1.43
C ASN A 84 -22.10 -10.14 -1.37
N VAL A 85 -21.41 -9.18 -2.01
CA VAL A 85 -19.96 -9.10 -1.99
C VAL A 85 -19.52 -8.35 -0.75
N ASN A 86 -18.94 -9.07 0.19
CA ASN A 86 -18.27 -8.44 1.33
C ASN A 86 -16.96 -7.83 0.85
N VAL A 87 -16.83 -6.51 0.97
CA VAL A 87 -15.63 -5.77 0.57
C VAL A 87 -14.53 -5.96 1.62
N GLY A 88 -14.89 -5.99 2.89
CA GLY A 88 -13.95 -6.00 4.00
C GLY A 88 -13.22 -4.67 4.17
N VAL A 89 -12.01 -4.71 4.71
CA VAL A 89 -11.19 -3.52 4.92
C VAL A 89 -10.19 -3.38 3.78
N ILE A 90 -10.20 -2.26 3.08
CA ILE A 90 -9.20 -1.95 2.06
C ILE A 90 -7.95 -1.39 2.74
N TRP A 91 -6.88 -2.17 2.75
CA TRP A 91 -5.62 -1.85 3.41
C TRP A 91 -4.60 -1.16 2.52
N ASN A 92 -4.66 -1.40 1.21
CA ASN A 92 -3.71 -0.85 0.26
C ASN A 92 -4.37 -0.53 -1.09
N ILE A 93 -3.83 0.45 -1.79
CA ILE A 93 -4.24 0.83 -3.14
C ILE A 93 -2.98 0.88 -4.01
N LEU A 94 -3.03 0.20 -5.15
CA LEU A 94 -1.91 0.08 -6.06
C LEU A 94 -2.33 0.52 -7.47
N LEU A 95 -1.41 1.19 -8.17
CA LEU A 95 -1.60 1.64 -9.54
C LEU A 95 -0.73 0.79 -10.48
N ASP A 96 -1.34 0.31 -11.56
CA ASP A 96 -0.67 -0.44 -12.64
C ASP A 96 -1.19 0.07 -13.99
N GLY A 97 -0.54 1.10 -14.52
CA GLY A 97 -1.05 1.83 -15.66
C GLY A 97 -2.42 2.46 -15.35
N GLU A 98 -3.42 2.11 -16.14
CA GLU A 98 -4.81 2.58 -15.96
C GLU A 98 -5.61 1.73 -14.96
N ARG A 99 -5.05 0.60 -14.52
CA ARG A 99 -5.69 -0.28 -13.56
C ARG A 99 -5.39 0.14 -12.13
N VAL A 100 -6.42 0.18 -11.30
CA VAL A 100 -6.31 0.50 -9.87
C VAL A 100 -6.75 -0.69 -9.06
N TYR A 101 -5.85 -1.22 -8.24
CA TYR A 101 -6.13 -2.33 -7.34
C TYR A 101 -6.43 -1.82 -5.93
N PHE A 102 -7.47 -2.38 -5.31
CA PHE A 102 -7.85 -2.18 -3.93
C PHE A 102 -7.69 -3.50 -3.19
N GLN A 103 -6.68 -3.60 -2.33
CA GLN A 103 -6.39 -4.82 -1.57
C GLN A 103 -7.24 -4.88 -0.31
N SER A 104 -7.95 -5.97 -0.11
CA SER A 104 -8.52 -6.33 1.18
C SER A 104 -7.80 -7.55 1.80
N ASP A 105 -8.34 -8.12 2.89
CA ASP A 105 -7.67 -9.20 3.62
C ASP A 105 -7.40 -10.46 2.79
N ARG A 106 -8.31 -10.80 1.85
CA ARG A 106 -8.25 -12.04 1.07
C ARG A 106 -8.60 -11.86 -0.40
N ARG A 107 -8.61 -10.64 -0.90
CA ARG A 107 -8.95 -10.36 -2.29
C ARG A 107 -8.44 -9.01 -2.73
N PHE A 108 -8.40 -8.86 -4.06
CA PHE A 108 -8.29 -7.59 -4.72
C PHE A 108 -9.61 -7.28 -5.41
N PHE A 109 -10.03 -6.03 -5.32
CA PHE A 109 -10.88 -5.43 -6.30
C PHE A 109 -9.98 -4.64 -7.24
N TYR A 110 -10.29 -4.60 -8.51
CA TYR A 110 -9.60 -3.70 -9.41
C TYR A 110 -10.59 -3.00 -10.34
N TRP A 111 -10.32 -1.74 -10.55
CA TRP A 111 -11.07 -0.90 -11.45
C TRP A 111 -10.26 -0.69 -12.70
N GLU A 112 -10.87 -0.93 -13.85
CA GLU A 112 -10.28 -0.85 -15.19
C GLU A 112 -11.40 -0.55 -16.17
N GLU A 113 -11.23 0.46 -17.04
CA GLU A 113 -12.18 0.84 -18.08
C GLU A 113 -13.64 1.06 -17.57
N GLY A 114 -13.77 1.61 -16.37
CA GLY A 114 -15.08 1.87 -15.76
C GLY A 114 -15.75 0.66 -15.10
N ILE A 115 -15.11 -0.51 -15.09
CA ILE A 115 -15.65 -1.74 -14.54
C ILE A 115 -14.86 -2.16 -13.30
N VAL A 116 -15.57 -2.54 -12.23
CA VAL A 116 -14.98 -3.16 -11.05
C VAL A 116 -15.02 -4.68 -11.20
N LYS A 117 -13.86 -5.31 -11.07
CA LYS A 117 -13.67 -6.76 -11.06
C LYS A 117 -13.02 -7.19 -9.76
N LYS A 118 -13.00 -8.51 -9.46
CA LYS A 118 -12.34 -9.04 -8.27
C LYS A 118 -11.45 -10.22 -8.57
N ILE A 119 -10.42 -10.40 -7.74
CA ILE A 119 -9.56 -11.58 -7.68
C ILE A 119 -9.58 -12.06 -6.23
N ASP A 120 -10.10 -13.25 -6.00
CA ASP A 120 -10.11 -13.87 -4.66
C ASP A 120 -8.81 -14.63 -4.42
N TYR A 121 -8.35 -14.64 -3.16
CA TYR A 121 -7.21 -15.42 -2.72
C TYR A 121 -7.58 -16.25 -1.50
N SER A 122 -7.07 -17.48 -1.43
CA SER A 122 -7.49 -18.47 -0.42
C SER A 122 -7.03 -18.16 1.00
N SER A 123 -5.92 -17.42 1.13
CA SER A 123 -5.30 -17.08 2.41
C SER A 123 -5.35 -15.57 2.69
N GLU A 124 -4.86 -15.16 3.86
CA GLU A 124 -4.72 -13.75 4.21
C GLU A 124 -3.55 -13.11 3.42
N ILE A 125 -3.82 -11.96 2.83
CA ILE A 125 -2.83 -11.12 2.15
C ILE A 125 -2.26 -10.15 3.20
N TYR A 126 -0.97 -10.29 3.51
CA TYR A 126 -0.32 -9.43 4.50
C TYR A 126 -0.01 -8.04 3.94
N THR A 127 0.52 -8.00 2.72
CA THR A 127 0.80 -6.76 2.01
C THR A 127 0.96 -7.02 0.51
N SER A 128 0.88 -5.95 -0.30
CA SER A 128 0.99 -6.03 -1.76
C SER A 128 1.81 -4.89 -2.32
N PHE A 129 2.42 -5.12 -3.49
CA PHE A 129 3.33 -4.20 -4.16
C PHE A 129 3.20 -4.31 -5.67
N ILE A 130 3.34 -3.20 -6.38
CA ILE A 130 3.61 -3.19 -7.82
C ILE A 130 5.10 -2.95 -8.03
N LEU A 131 5.75 -3.88 -8.72
CA LEU A 131 7.15 -3.77 -9.09
C LEU A 131 7.34 -4.23 -10.53
N ARG A 132 7.93 -3.37 -11.37
CA ARG A 132 8.17 -3.66 -12.79
C ARG A 132 6.88 -4.14 -13.49
N ASN A 133 5.76 -3.44 -13.25
CA ASN A 133 4.42 -3.74 -13.77
C ASN A 133 3.91 -5.15 -13.41
N LYS A 134 4.29 -5.67 -12.27
CA LYS A 134 3.81 -6.94 -11.74
C LYS A 134 3.29 -6.75 -10.31
N LEU A 135 2.12 -7.32 -10.03
CA LEU A 135 1.55 -7.32 -8.69
C LEU A 135 2.12 -8.49 -7.88
N TYR A 136 2.73 -8.16 -6.77
CA TYR A 136 3.23 -9.12 -5.78
C TYR A 136 2.39 -9.03 -4.51
N ILE A 137 2.23 -10.17 -3.84
CA ILE A 137 1.65 -10.25 -2.49
C ILE A 137 2.57 -11.03 -1.57
N THR A 138 2.46 -10.77 -0.29
CA THR A 138 2.99 -11.64 0.74
C THR A 138 1.87 -12.24 1.57
N SER A 139 2.01 -13.52 1.89
CA SER A 139 1.06 -14.30 2.69
C SER A 139 1.80 -15.34 3.53
N ALA A 140 1.08 -16.22 4.20
CA ALA A 140 1.67 -17.39 4.86
C ALA A 140 2.42 -18.33 3.89
N GLU A 141 2.07 -18.30 2.61
CA GLU A 141 2.68 -19.11 1.55
C GLU A 141 4.00 -18.52 1.01
N GLY A 142 4.36 -17.29 1.44
CA GLY A 142 5.57 -16.59 1.03
C GLY A 142 5.31 -15.36 0.17
N LEU A 143 6.20 -15.13 -0.80
CA LEU A 143 6.06 -14.10 -1.83
C LEU A 143 5.45 -14.73 -3.08
N LEU A 144 4.32 -14.19 -3.53
CA LEU A 144 3.62 -14.64 -4.72
C LEU A 144 3.48 -13.48 -5.71
N MET A 145 3.29 -13.80 -6.97
CA MET A 145 3.08 -12.84 -8.07
C MET A 145 1.78 -13.16 -8.78
N LEU A 146 1.02 -12.15 -9.13
CA LEU A 146 -0.18 -12.30 -9.96
C LEU A 146 0.21 -12.66 -11.40
N ASN A 147 -0.36 -13.76 -11.90
CA ASN A 147 -0.28 -14.19 -13.31
C ASN A 147 -1.69 -14.45 -13.83
N GLY A 148 -2.20 -13.56 -14.68
CA GLY A 148 -3.61 -13.56 -15.06
C GLY A 148 -4.53 -13.26 -13.86
N THR A 149 -5.26 -14.26 -13.39
CA THR A 149 -6.14 -14.19 -12.21
C THR A 149 -5.67 -15.04 -11.03
N GLU A 150 -4.49 -15.66 -11.13
CA GLU A 150 -3.95 -16.57 -10.13
C GLU A 150 -2.65 -16.04 -9.54
N PHE A 151 -2.45 -16.28 -8.24
CA PHE A 151 -1.19 -15.97 -7.57
C PHE A 151 -0.27 -17.19 -7.63
N ILE A 152 0.89 -17.03 -8.28
CA ILE A 152 1.92 -18.07 -8.39
C ILE A 152 3.07 -17.82 -7.42
N PRO A 153 3.62 -18.85 -6.78
CA PRO A 153 4.76 -18.70 -5.87
C PRO A 153 6.00 -18.16 -6.59
N VAL A 154 6.64 -17.16 -5.98
CA VAL A 154 7.93 -16.60 -6.40
C VAL A 154 9.02 -17.01 -5.42
N LEU A 155 8.69 -16.97 -4.13
CA LEU A 155 9.55 -17.40 -3.04
C LEU A 155 8.68 -18.13 -2.01
N GLY A 156 9.07 -19.32 -1.62
CA GLY A 156 8.33 -20.14 -0.67
C GLY A 156 8.19 -19.51 0.72
N PRO A 157 7.60 -20.22 1.67
CA PRO A 157 7.28 -19.68 2.98
C PRO A 157 8.47 -18.98 3.64
N LEU A 158 8.29 -17.73 3.97
CA LEU A 158 9.29 -16.91 4.69
C LEU A 158 9.32 -17.23 6.20
N GLY A 159 8.53 -18.22 6.62
CA GLY A 159 8.21 -18.51 8.00
C GLY A 159 6.91 -17.79 8.43
N ALA A 160 6.09 -18.44 9.22
CA ALA A 160 4.76 -17.99 9.62
C ALA A 160 4.74 -16.64 10.36
N THR A 161 5.89 -16.18 10.84
CA THR A 161 6.03 -14.93 11.61
C THR A 161 6.64 -13.77 10.80
N VAL A 162 7.15 -14.01 9.60
CA VAL A 162 7.82 -12.98 8.81
C VAL A 162 6.79 -12.10 8.10
N LYS A 163 6.58 -10.91 8.63
CA LYS A 163 5.75 -9.88 7.98
C LYS A 163 6.64 -8.93 7.18
N VAL A 164 6.28 -8.71 5.94
CA VAL A 164 7.00 -7.79 5.04
C VAL A 164 6.34 -6.42 5.13
N GLY A 165 7.12 -5.42 5.50
CA GLY A 165 6.70 -4.01 5.57
C GLY A 165 7.01 -3.22 4.30
N GLY A 166 7.86 -3.76 3.41
CA GLY A 166 8.20 -3.14 2.13
C GLY A 166 8.86 -4.12 1.18
N LEU A 167 8.53 -3.99 -0.11
CA LEU A 167 9.21 -4.64 -1.22
C LEU A 167 9.57 -3.56 -2.24
N LEU A 168 10.85 -3.30 -2.41
CA LEU A 168 11.35 -2.12 -3.11
C LEU A 168 12.33 -2.54 -4.22
N PRO A 169 12.39 -1.82 -5.34
CA PRO A 169 13.41 -2.07 -6.35
C PRO A 169 14.80 -1.73 -5.78
N HIS A 170 15.77 -2.60 -5.99
CA HIS A 170 17.16 -2.36 -5.62
C HIS A 170 18.08 -2.93 -6.70
N GLN A 171 18.63 -2.04 -7.55
CA GLN A 171 19.37 -2.45 -8.75
C GLN A 171 18.56 -3.45 -9.60
N ASP A 172 19.12 -4.62 -9.93
CA ASP A 172 18.41 -5.71 -10.64
C ASP A 172 17.64 -6.64 -9.72
N SER A 173 17.67 -6.41 -8.40
CA SER A 173 17.10 -7.24 -7.35
C SER A 173 15.92 -6.55 -6.66
N LEU A 174 15.31 -7.23 -5.69
CA LEU A 174 14.29 -6.69 -4.81
C LEU A 174 14.83 -6.58 -3.38
N LEU A 175 14.72 -5.40 -2.78
CA LEU A 175 14.96 -5.20 -1.36
C LEU A 175 13.67 -5.51 -0.60
N MET A 176 13.70 -6.55 0.21
CA MET A 176 12.62 -6.95 1.10
C MET A 176 12.88 -6.43 2.51
N VAL A 177 12.00 -5.58 3.01
CA VAL A 177 12.05 -5.05 4.37
C VAL A 177 11.07 -5.83 5.23
N THR A 178 11.56 -6.50 6.25
CA THR A 178 10.72 -7.28 7.16
C THR A 178 10.50 -6.56 8.49
N ARG A 179 9.42 -6.91 9.17
CA ARG A 179 9.04 -6.28 10.44
C ARG A 179 10.09 -6.48 11.54
N ASP A 180 10.53 -7.73 11.73
CA ASP A 180 11.30 -8.13 12.91
C ASP A 180 12.63 -8.84 12.54
N ASN A 181 12.84 -9.16 11.24
CA ASN A 181 13.96 -10.02 10.81
C ASN A 181 15.03 -9.25 10.00
N GLY A 182 14.88 -7.93 9.88
CA GLY A 182 15.82 -7.07 9.13
C GLY A 182 15.51 -7.01 7.64
N LEU A 183 16.54 -6.73 6.84
CA LEU A 183 16.45 -6.53 5.40
C LEU A 183 17.02 -7.72 4.64
N PHE A 184 16.46 -7.98 3.45
CA PHE A 184 16.91 -9.06 2.57
C PHE A 184 16.94 -8.57 1.13
N ILE A 185 17.84 -9.14 0.33
CA ILE A 185 17.89 -8.97 -1.12
C ILE A 185 17.43 -10.29 -1.77
N TYR A 186 16.49 -10.19 -2.69
CA TYR A 186 16.03 -11.27 -3.54
C TYR A 186 16.47 -11.01 -4.99
N ASP A 187 17.36 -11.84 -5.53
CA ASP A 187 17.95 -11.70 -6.86
C ASP A 187 17.13 -12.40 -7.98
N GLY A 188 15.95 -12.95 -7.65
CA GLY A 188 15.10 -13.72 -8.54
C GLY A 188 15.22 -15.23 -8.30
N THR A 189 16.22 -15.69 -7.55
CA THR A 189 16.46 -17.10 -7.23
C THR A 189 16.70 -17.34 -5.74
N VAL A 190 17.50 -16.51 -5.11
CA VAL A 190 17.92 -16.67 -3.71
C VAL A 190 17.60 -15.43 -2.90
N LEU A 191 17.09 -15.65 -1.69
CA LEU A 191 16.91 -14.61 -0.67
C LEU A 191 18.14 -14.58 0.23
N LYS A 192 18.87 -13.46 0.22
CA LYS A 192 20.07 -13.23 1.05
C LYS A 192 19.82 -12.12 2.06
N LYS A 193 20.33 -12.29 3.28
CA LYS A 193 20.27 -11.23 4.27
C LYS A 193 21.11 -10.04 3.83
N TYR A 194 20.54 -8.83 3.97
CA TYR A 194 21.22 -7.56 3.71
C TYR A 194 21.53 -6.91 5.06
N ASN A 195 22.78 -7.07 5.50
CA ASN A 195 23.23 -6.54 6.78
C ASN A 195 23.38 -5.02 6.73
N THR A 196 22.85 -4.33 7.71
CA THR A 196 22.91 -2.87 7.82
C THR A 196 23.17 -2.45 9.25
N VAL A 197 23.66 -1.22 9.44
CA VAL A 197 23.84 -0.61 10.77
C VAL A 197 22.49 -0.38 11.49
N ALA A 198 21.38 -0.37 10.73
CA ALA A 198 20.03 -0.18 11.27
C ALA A 198 19.37 -1.48 11.77
N GLU A 199 20.03 -2.65 11.67
CA GLU A 199 19.39 -3.94 11.96
C GLU A 199 18.82 -4.02 13.37
N ASP A 200 19.62 -3.64 14.37
CA ASP A 200 19.18 -3.68 15.78
C ASP A 200 18.05 -2.68 16.06
N PHE A 201 18.10 -1.51 15.43
CA PHE A 201 17.04 -0.52 15.53
C PHE A 201 15.74 -1.08 14.94
N CYS A 202 15.79 -1.65 13.74
CA CYS A 202 14.63 -2.21 13.06
C CYS A 202 13.99 -3.36 13.85
N ARG A 203 14.80 -4.30 14.33
CA ARG A 203 14.34 -5.42 15.12
C ARG A 203 13.65 -4.96 16.42
N LYS A 204 14.26 -4.00 17.13
CA LYS A 204 13.78 -3.49 18.42
C LYS A 204 12.49 -2.68 18.26
N ASN A 205 12.34 -1.93 17.18
CA ASN A 205 11.24 -0.99 16.98
C ASN A 205 10.17 -1.48 15.99
N ARG A 206 10.34 -2.63 15.36
CA ARG A 206 9.38 -3.31 14.49
C ARG A 206 8.97 -2.47 13.28
N VAL A 207 9.60 -2.70 12.14
CA VAL A 207 9.33 -1.96 10.90
C VAL A 207 7.89 -2.22 10.44
N PHE A 208 7.17 -1.15 10.13
CA PHE A 208 5.80 -1.20 9.65
C PHE A 208 5.69 -0.90 8.14
N CYS A 209 6.45 0.07 7.67
CA CYS A 209 6.48 0.48 6.26
C CYS A 209 7.87 0.91 5.85
N ALA A 210 8.12 0.94 4.55
CA ALA A 210 9.38 1.38 3.97
C ALA A 210 9.14 2.17 2.68
N ALA A 211 9.99 3.16 2.44
CA ALA A 211 10.04 3.92 1.19
C ALA A 211 11.49 4.11 0.78
N LEU A 212 11.77 4.04 -0.51
CA LEU A 212 13.10 4.23 -1.08
C LEU A 212 13.04 5.35 -2.11
N GLN A 213 13.93 6.32 -1.94
CA GLN A 213 14.19 7.36 -2.93
C GLN A 213 15.68 7.38 -3.23
N ASP A 214 16.08 7.06 -4.44
CA ASP A 214 17.47 6.89 -4.88
C ASP A 214 18.21 5.85 -4.00
N SER A 215 19.06 6.31 -3.09
CA SER A 215 19.77 5.47 -2.12
C SER A 215 19.30 5.66 -0.68
N LEU A 216 18.34 6.56 -0.45
CA LEU A 216 17.83 6.84 0.90
C LEU A 216 16.62 5.97 1.19
N LEU A 217 16.78 5.02 2.09
CA LEU A 217 15.73 4.14 2.60
C LEU A 217 15.16 4.72 3.89
N ALA A 218 13.87 5.04 3.88
CA ALA A 218 13.12 5.42 5.07
C ALA A 218 12.36 4.21 5.61
N LEU A 219 12.54 3.91 6.89
CA LEU A 219 11.91 2.81 7.61
C LEU A 219 11.00 3.39 8.70
N GLY A 220 9.71 3.34 8.49
CA GLY A 220 8.72 3.69 9.51
C GLY A 220 8.51 2.52 10.48
N THR A 221 8.56 2.78 11.78
CA THR A 221 8.46 1.75 12.82
C THR A 221 7.22 1.92 13.69
N ILE A 222 6.84 0.85 14.39
CA ILE A 222 5.67 0.89 15.29
C ILE A 222 5.99 1.67 16.57
N GLN A 223 7.22 1.62 17.07
CA GLN A 223 7.57 2.11 18.41
C GLN A 223 8.70 3.13 18.44
N GLY A 224 9.55 3.22 17.40
CA GLY A 224 10.78 4.00 17.40
C GLY A 224 10.81 5.18 16.42
N GLY A 225 9.67 5.55 15.84
CA GLY A 225 9.63 6.62 14.83
C GLY A 225 10.17 6.17 13.48
N VAL A 226 11.01 6.98 12.84
CA VAL A 226 11.55 6.74 11.49
C VAL A 226 13.07 6.61 11.55
N CYS A 227 13.61 5.59 10.88
CA CYS A 227 15.04 5.45 10.60
C CYS A 227 15.30 5.79 9.13
N LEU A 228 16.31 6.61 8.88
CA LEU A 228 16.82 6.90 7.54
C LEU A 228 18.16 6.21 7.37
N LEU A 229 18.27 5.37 6.35
CA LEU A 229 19.46 4.61 6.02
C LEU A 229 19.89 4.92 4.58
N ASN A 230 21.15 5.28 4.39
CA ASN A 230 21.70 5.44 3.05
C ASN A 230 22.33 4.12 2.58
N LEU A 231 21.71 3.47 1.60
CA LEU A 231 22.14 2.15 1.08
C LEU A 231 23.49 2.16 0.37
N LYS A 232 24.09 3.34 0.08
CA LYS A 232 25.43 3.44 -0.51
C LYS A 232 26.53 3.52 0.54
N THR A 233 26.22 4.08 1.71
CA THR A 233 27.22 4.27 2.78
C THR A 233 27.02 3.32 3.96
N ASN A 234 25.85 2.70 4.02
CA ASN A 234 25.36 1.73 5.03
C ASN A 234 25.51 2.24 6.45
#